data_cabc15338a165d8f3b6604ce6e90fbce
#
_entry.id   cabc15338a165d8f3b6604ce6e90fbce
#
_cell.length_a   1.000
_cell.length_b   1.000
_cell.length_c   1.000
_cell.angle_alpha   90.00
_cell.angle_beta   90.00
_cell.angle_gamma   90.00
#
_symmetry.space_group_name_H-M   'P 1'
#
loop_
_entity.id
_entity.type
_entity.pdbx_description
1 polymer ?
#
loop_
_entity_poly.entity_id
_entity_poly.type
_entity_poly.pdbx_seq_one_letter_code
_entity_poly.pdbx_strand_id
1 'polypeptide(L)'
;MSDYAVSVKNVSKKFKLYHEKRDSVYESATGFFQKKRYSEILQALDDVSFNVKHGEIFGIIGRNGDGKTTLLRIISKIYNPDSGSVDVKGRVIPVLSLGLGFHPELTAVSNIYQSSILLGFKREHISERIRE
;
A
#
# COMPACT_ATOMS: atom_id res chain seq x y z
N MET A 1 -16.70 22.57 -8.49
CA MET A 1 -16.39 21.38 -7.68
C MET A 1 -15.62 20.42 -8.56
N SER A 2 -14.48 19.88 -8.13
CA SER A 2 -13.74 18.93 -8.97
C SER A 2 -14.54 17.64 -9.13
N ASP A 3 -14.72 17.20 -10.36
CA ASP A 3 -15.49 15.99 -10.76
C ASP A 3 -14.71 14.68 -10.50
N TYR A 4 -13.56 14.76 -9.82
CA TYR A 4 -12.67 13.62 -9.60
C TYR A 4 -12.83 13.03 -8.21
N ALA A 5 -12.92 11.70 -8.14
CA ALA A 5 -12.88 10.91 -6.91
C ALA A 5 -11.45 10.82 -6.37
N VAL A 6 -10.47 10.68 -7.28
CA VAL A 6 -9.04 10.63 -6.95
C VAL A 6 -8.28 11.59 -7.87
N SER A 7 -7.38 12.38 -7.31
CA SER A 7 -6.46 13.22 -8.05
C SER A 7 -5.04 12.99 -7.53
N VAL A 8 -4.15 12.54 -8.40
CA VAL A 8 -2.73 12.31 -8.15
C VAL A 8 -1.95 13.33 -8.96
N LYS A 9 -1.05 14.09 -8.31
CA LYS A 9 -0.28 15.17 -8.94
C LYS A 9 1.19 15.07 -8.61
N ASN A 10 2.03 14.83 -9.62
CA ASN A 10 3.50 14.80 -9.56
C ASN A 10 4.05 13.96 -8.41
N VAL A 11 3.42 12.80 -8.17
CA VAL A 11 3.76 11.92 -7.06
C VAL A 11 5.02 11.14 -7.36
N SER A 12 6.01 11.29 -6.48
CA SER A 12 7.23 10.48 -6.49
C SER A 12 7.43 9.79 -5.13
N LYS A 13 8.05 8.59 -5.16
CA LYS A 13 8.36 7.81 -3.96
C LYS A 13 9.67 7.05 -4.12
N LYS A 14 10.55 7.20 -3.12
CA LYS A 14 11.83 6.50 -3.02
C LYS A 14 11.88 5.66 -1.74
N PHE A 15 12.53 4.53 -1.82
CA PHE A 15 12.84 3.69 -0.67
C PHE A 15 14.35 3.53 -0.55
N LYS A 16 14.86 3.63 0.68
CA LYS A 16 16.26 3.30 0.98
C LYS A 16 16.33 1.82 1.34
N LEU A 17 16.99 1.05 0.52
CA LEU A 17 17.29 -0.36 0.79
C LEU A 17 18.62 -0.44 1.50
N TYR A 18 18.64 -0.98 2.70
CA TYR A 18 19.87 -1.23 3.44
C TYR A 18 20.28 -2.69 3.21
N HIS A 19 21.38 -2.88 2.50
CA HIS A 19 21.99 -4.21 2.36
C HIS A 19 22.99 -4.41 3.51
N GLU A 20 22.68 -5.33 4.43
CA GLU A 20 23.67 -5.85 5.35
C GLU A 20 24.51 -6.86 4.58
N LYS A 21 25.78 -6.52 4.30
CA LYS A 21 26.75 -7.56 3.93
C LYS A 21 26.82 -8.55 5.09
N ARG A 22 26.55 -9.81 4.83
CA ARG A 22 26.95 -10.90 5.72
C ARG A 22 28.47 -10.94 5.69
N ASP A 23 29.10 -10.29 6.66
CA ASP A 23 30.53 -10.40 6.85
C ASP A 23 30.85 -11.87 7.17
N SER A 24 31.77 -12.43 6.38
CA SER A 24 32.32 -13.75 6.63
C SER A 24 32.95 -13.76 8.03
N VAL A 25 32.76 -14.86 8.77
CA VAL A 25 33.24 -15.07 10.14
C VAL A 25 34.77 -14.85 10.28
N TYR A 26 35.50 -14.81 9.16
CA TYR A 26 36.94 -14.55 9.08
C TYR A 26 37.34 -13.09 9.28
N GLU A 27 36.45 -12.10 9.05
CA GLU A 27 36.81 -10.66 9.16
C GLU A 27 36.67 -10.11 10.58
N SER A 28 36.12 -10.87 11.52
CA SER A 28 35.93 -10.46 12.91
C SER A 28 37.22 -10.47 13.76
N ALA A 29 38.34 -10.96 13.23
CA ALA A 29 39.59 -11.13 14.00
C ALA A 29 40.55 -9.92 13.97
N THR A 30 40.34 -8.92 13.13
CA THR A 30 41.30 -7.80 12.93
C THR A 30 40.79 -6.42 13.32
N GLY A 31 39.71 -6.30 14.07
CA GLY A 31 39.38 -5.13 14.92
C GLY A 31 39.29 -3.73 14.29
N PHE A 32 39.43 -3.57 12.98
CA PHE A 32 39.43 -2.26 12.33
C PHE A 32 38.57 -2.23 11.07
N PHE A 33 37.24 -2.32 11.22
CA PHE A 33 36.36 -2.07 10.06
C PHE A 33 35.16 -1.22 10.42
N GLN A 34 35.12 -0.01 9.87
CA GLN A 34 33.89 0.78 9.75
C GLN A 34 32.89 -0.01 8.90
N LYS A 35 31.76 -0.41 9.49
CA LYS A 35 30.61 -0.97 8.77
C LYS A 35 30.16 0.02 7.67
N LYS A 36 30.62 -0.16 6.46
CA LYS A 36 30.09 0.56 5.31
C LYS A 36 28.70 -0.01 5.02
N ARG A 37 27.66 0.60 5.58
CA ARG A 37 26.28 0.37 5.17
C ARG A 37 26.12 0.89 3.74
N TYR A 38 26.01 -0.01 2.81
CA TYR A 38 25.63 0.35 1.44
C TYR A 38 24.11 0.56 1.44
N SER A 39 23.68 1.80 1.18
CA SER A 39 22.27 2.10 0.97
C SER A 39 22.02 2.30 -0.51
N GLU A 40 21.14 1.51 -1.09
CA GLU A 40 20.63 1.69 -2.44
C GLU A 40 19.31 2.44 -2.38
N ILE A 41 19.13 3.42 -3.28
CA ILE A 41 17.86 4.15 -3.40
C ILE A 41 17.07 3.51 -4.52
N LEU A 42 15.95 2.88 -4.17
CA LEU A 42 14.96 2.39 -5.13
C LEU A 42 13.91 3.48 -5.38
N GLN A 43 13.86 4.01 -6.60
CA GLN A 43 12.79 4.88 -7.02
C GLN A 43 11.58 4.05 -7.43
N ALA A 44 10.54 4.04 -6.60
CA ALA A 44 9.34 3.23 -6.82
C ALA A 44 8.29 3.97 -7.67
N LEU A 45 8.23 5.30 -7.57
CA LEU A 45 7.36 6.16 -8.37
C LEU A 45 8.14 7.42 -8.78
N ASP A 46 7.95 7.86 -10.00
CA ASP A 46 8.59 9.05 -10.54
C ASP A 46 7.58 9.91 -11.31
N ASP A 47 7.25 11.06 -10.73
CA ASP A 47 6.39 12.11 -11.29
C ASP A 47 5.04 11.62 -11.85
N VAL A 48 4.35 10.76 -11.10
CA VAL A 48 3.08 10.15 -11.53
C VAL A 48 1.93 11.13 -11.34
N SER A 49 1.15 11.34 -12.41
CA SER A 49 -0.02 12.22 -12.38
C SER A 49 -1.19 11.62 -13.16
N PHE A 50 -2.38 11.57 -12.55
CA PHE A 50 -3.64 11.18 -13.19
C PHE A 50 -4.83 11.57 -12.31
N ASN A 51 -6.02 11.49 -12.91
CA ASN A 51 -7.28 11.72 -12.21
C ASN A 51 -8.23 10.57 -12.50
N VAL A 52 -9.06 10.21 -11.51
CA VAL A 52 -10.13 9.21 -11.61
C VAL A 52 -11.45 9.90 -11.28
N LYS A 53 -12.44 9.76 -12.14
CA LYS A 53 -13.78 10.36 -11.94
C LYS A 53 -14.62 9.50 -10.99
N HIS A 54 -15.69 10.10 -10.46
CA HIS A 54 -16.68 9.35 -9.72
C HIS A 54 -17.35 8.29 -10.61
N GLY A 55 -17.47 7.05 -10.10
CA GLY A 55 -18.06 5.92 -10.82
C GLY A 55 -17.15 5.29 -11.90
N GLU A 56 -15.92 5.78 -12.05
CA GLU A 56 -14.96 5.26 -13.03
C GLU A 56 -14.27 4.00 -12.51
N ILE A 57 -14.06 3.02 -13.40
CA ILE A 57 -13.16 1.89 -13.19
C ILE A 57 -11.82 2.25 -13.83
N PHE A 58 -10.79 2.42 -13.01
CA PHE A 58 -9.45 2.80 -13.45
C PHE A 58 -8.47 1.66 -13.25
N GLY A 59 -7.81 1.22 -14.33
CA GLY A 59 -6.83 0.13 -14.32
C GLY A 59 -5.39 0.63 -14.29
N ILE A 60 -4.55 0.06 -13.41
CA ILE A 60 -3.11 0.29 -13.36
C ILE A 60 -2.41 -0.99 -13.80
N ILE A 61 -1.74 -0.94 -14.94
CA ILE A 61 -1.01 -2.08 -15.52
C ILE A 61 0.49 -1.81 -15.56
N GLY A 62 1.29 -2.86 -15.53
CA GLY A 62 2.76 -2.80 -15.56
C GLY A 62 3.37 -4.09 -15.02
N ARG A 63 4.70 -4.22 -15.13
CA ARG A 63 5.46 -5.37 -14.63
C ARG A 63 5.50 -5.44 -13.12
N ASN A 64 5.85 -6.61 -12.58
CA ASN A 64 6.11 -6.73 -11.14
C ASN A 64 7.30 -5.84 -10.74
N GLY A 65 7.13 -5.05 -9.67
CA GLY A 65 8.13 -4.09 -9.23
C GLY A 65 7.94 -2.64 -9.73
N ASP A 66 7.08 -2.38 -10.72
CA ASP A 66 6.86 -1.04 -11.31
C ASP A 66 6.14 -0.03 -10.39
N GLY A 67 6.00 -0.32 -9.09
CA GLY A 67 5.44 0.62 -8.14
C GLY A 67 3.90 0.64 -8.01
N LYS A 68 3.16 -0.23 -8.74
CA LYS A 68 1.67 -0.28 -8.68
C LYS A 68 1.12 -0.36 -7.27
N THR A 69 1.64 -1.30 -6.47
CA THR A 69 1.23 -1.47 -5.07
C THR A 69 1.63 -0.29 -4.20
N THR A 70 2.78 0.33 -4.49
CA THR A 70 3.23 1.56 -3.80
C THR A 70 2.26 2.70 -4.06
N LEU A 71 1.84 2.88 -5.30
CA LEU A 71 0.86 3.90 -5.68
C LEU A 71 -0.48 3.69 -4.98
N LEU A 72 -1.00 2.45 -4.97
CA LEU A 72 -2.24 2.12 -4.26
C LEU A 72 -2.13 2.37 -2.75
N ARG A 73 -0.97 2.07 -2.13
CA ARG A 73 -0.72 2.38 -0.72
C ARG A 73 -0.66 3.87 -0.43
N ILE A 74 -0.17 4.69 -1.36
CA ILE A 74 -0.18 6.15 -1.23
C ILE A 74 -1.60 6.69 -1.37
N ILE A 75 -2.38 6.23 -2.35
CA ILE A 75 -3.79 6.62 -2.52
C ILE A 75 -4.60 6.23 -1.27
N SER A 76 -4.29 5.10 -0.66
CA SER A 76 -4.91 4.61 0.59
C SER A 76 -4.39 5.30 1.86
N LYS A 77 -3.49 6.29 1.73
CA LYS A 77 -2.85 7.01 2.85
C LYS A 77 -2.07 6.11 3.80
N ILE A 78 -1.64 4.92 3.34
CA ILE A 78 -0.76 4.00 4.09
C ILE A 78 0.69 4.51 4.00
N TYR A 79 1.09 5.05 2.84
CA TYR A 79 2.37 5.71 2.64
C TYR A 79 2.17 7.17 2.27
N ASN A 80 3.10 8.02 2.73
CA ASN A 80 3.21 9.40 2.24
C ASN A 80 4.10 9.43 1.00
N PRO A 81 3.77 10.21 -0.02
CA PRO A 81 4.68 10.49 -1.12
C PRO A 81 5.87 11.33 -0.62
N ASP A 82 7.01 11.27 -1.32
CA ASP A 82 8.16 12.12 -1.03
C ASP A 82 8.03 13.49 -1.72
N SER A 83 7.32 13.54 -2.84
CA SER A 83 6.90 14.77 -3.51
C SER A 83 5.54 14.59 -4.18
N GLY A 84 4.90 15.71 -4.54
CA GLY A 84 3.58 15.73 -5.12
C GLY A 84 2.46 15.64 -4.08
N SER A 85 1.24 15.40 -4.56
CA SER A 85 0.05 15.34 -3.69
C SER A 85 -0.98 14.35 -4.21
N VAL A 86 -1.73 13.76 -3.28
CA VAL A 86 -2.87 12.89 -3.57
C VAL A 86 -4.08 13.43 -2.83
N ASP A 87 -5.13 13.74 -3.58
CA ASP A 87 -6.44 14.11 -3.06
C ASP A 87 -7.45 13.00 -3.36
N VAL A 88 -8.13 12.52 -2.33
CA VAL A 88 -9.16 11.48 -2.44
C VAL A 88 -10.41 11.96 -1.75
N LYS A 89 -11.51 11.99 -2.51
CA LYS A 89 -12.83 12.36 -2.01
C LYS A 89 -13.60 11.12 -1.58
N GLY A 90 -14.00 11.12 -0.33
CA GLY A 90 -14.74 10.01 0.26
C GLY A 90 -13.86 9.00 0.99
N ARG A 91 -14.41 7.80 1.20
CA ARG A 91 -13.77 6.73 1.97
C ARG A 91 -13.02 5.80 1.03
N VAL A 92 -11.75 5.53 1.37
CA VAL A 92 -10.95 4.53 0.67
C VAL A 92 -10.98 3.21 1.44
N ILE A 93 -11.26 2.13 0.74
CA ILE A 93 -11.18 0.78 1.27
C ILE A 93 -10.08 0.05 0.48
N PRO A 94 -8.87 -0.11 1.03
CA PRO A 94 -7.79 -0.78 0.33
C PRO A 94 -7.95 -2.30 0.41
N VAL A 95 -8.19 -2.96 -0.72
CA VAL A 95 -8.14 -4.43 -0.84
C VAL A 95 -6.83 -4.81 -1.50
N LEU A 96 -5.73 -4.73 -0.74
CA LEU A 96 -4.37 -4.96 -1.26
C LEU A 96 -3.96 -6.43 -1.28
N SER A 97 -4.68 -7.28 -0.57
CA SER A 97 -4.43 -8.72 -0.50
C SER A 97 -5.76 -9.45 -0.39
N LEU A 98 -5.95 -10.46 -1.23
CA LEU A 98 -7.11 -11.35 -1.12
C LEU A 98 -7.03 -12.14 0.20
N GLY A 99 -8.13 -12.16 0.96
CA GLY A 99 -8.21 -12.90 2.22
C GLY A 99 -7.52 -12.23 3.41
N LEU A 100 -7.12 -10.95 3.31
CA LEU A 100 -6.57 -10.22 4.46
C LEU A 100 -7.61 -10.16 5.59
N GLY A 101 -7.25 -10.74 6.74
CA GLY A 101 -8.14 -10.80 7.91
C GLY A 101 -9.09 -12.00 7.91
N PHE A 102 -8.99 -12.92 6.94
CA PHE A 102 -9.71 -14.18 7.00
C PHE A 102 -8.98 -15.19 7.89
N HIS A 103 -9.69 -15.74 8.84
CA HIS A 103 -9.21 -16.79 9.72
C HIS A 103 -9.76 -18.14 9.23
N PRO A 104 -8.89 -19.11 8.89
CA PRO A 104 -9.32 -20.42 8.38
C PRO A 104 -10.24 -21.19 9.35
N GLU A 105 -10.10 -20.91 10.65
CA GLU A 105 -10.87 -21.57 11.71
C GLU A 105 -12.26 -20.97 11.92
N LEU A 106 -12.56 -19.83 11.29
CA LEU A 106 -13.84 -19.16 11.40
C LEU A 106 -14.75 -19.52 10.23
N THR A 107 -16.06 -19.50 10.48
CA THR A 107 -17.06 -19.64 9.41
C THR A 107 -16.98 -18.47 8.43
N ALA A 108 -17.51 -18.65 7.21
CA ALA A 108 -17.59 -17.58 6.21
C ALA A 108 -18.30 -16.34 6.76
N VAL A 109 -19.42 -16.53 7.45
CA VAL A 109 -20.19 -15.44 8.07
C VAL A 109 -19.37 -14.69 9.11
N SER A 110 -18.65 -15.41 9.98
CA SER A 110 -17.79 -14.79 10.99
C SER A 110 -16.66 -14.00 10.36
N ASN A 111 -16.03 -14.51 9.30
CA ASN A 111 -15.01 -13.82 8.54
C ASN A 111 -15.53 -12.53 7.89
N ILE A 112 -16.74 -12.57 7.30
CA ILE A 112 -17.38 -11.38 6.71
C ILE A 112 -17.62 -10.33 7.80
N TYR A 113 -18.17 -10.73 8.96
CA TYR A 113 -18.38 -9.79 10.06
C TYR A 113 -17.10 -9.15 10.53
N GLN A 114 -16.07 -9.95 10.79
CA GLN A 114 -14.79 -9.47 11.28
C GLN A 114 -14.13 -8.50 10.28
N SER A 115 -14.03 -8.89 9.02
CA SER A 115 -13.43 -8.06 7.97
C SER A 115 -14.22 -6.76 7.77
N SER A 116 -15.56 -6.82 7.79
CA SER A 116 -16.40 -5.63 7.64
C SER A 116 -16.25 -4.65 8.82
N ILE A 117 -16.15 -5.16 10.05
CA ILE A 117 -15.89 -4.32 11.24
C ILE A 117 -14.52 -3.68 11.16
N LEU A 118 -13.47 -4.42 10.75
CA LEU A 118 -12.12 -3.88 10.55
C LEU A 118 -12.10 -2.77 9.49
N LEU A 119 -12.93 -2.91 8.45
CA LEU A 119 -13.14 -1.87 7.45
C LEU A 119 -14.05 -0.73 7.96
N GLY A 120 -14.54 -0.80 9.22
CA GLY A 120 -15.32 0.23 9.90
C GLY A 120 -16.78 0.31 9.45
N PHE A 121 -17.36 -0.79 8.97
CA PHE A 121 -18.80 -0.88 8.78
C PHE A 121 -19.51 -1.12 10.11
N LYS A 122 -20.72 -0.58 10.26
CA LYS A 122 -21.56 -0.83 11.43
C LYS A 122 -22.17 -2.22 11.35
N ARG A 123 -22.30 -2.87 12.51
CA ARG A 123 -22.81 -4.25 12.62
C ARG A 123 -24.21 -4.43 12.06
N GLU A 124 -25.06 -3.43 12.23
CA GLU A 124 -26.43 -3.42 11.72
C GLU A 124 -26.46 -3.55 10.20
N HIS A 125 -25.65 -2.73 9.50
CA HIS A 125 -25.56 -2.76 8.03
C HIS A 125 -24.97 -4.08 7.50
N ILE A 126 -24.06 -4.71 8.26
CA ILE A 126 -23.49 -6.01 7.87
C ILE A 126 -24.57 -7.10 7.96
N SER A 127 -25.38 -7.08 9.04
CA SER A 127 -26.44 -8.07 9.26
C SER A 127 -27.52 -8.04 8.18
N GLU A 128 -27.87 -6.87 7.68
CA GLU A 128 -28.84 -6.69 6.61
C GLU A 128 -28.34 -7.31 5.31
N ARG A 129 -27.08 -7.02 4.94
CA ARG A 129 -26.47 -7.48 3.69
C ARG A 129 -26.14 -8.97 3.62
N ILE A 130 -25.93 -9.62 4.77
CA ILE A 130 -25.67 -11.08 4.81
C ILE A 130 -26.95 -11.89 4.61
N ARG A 131 -28.13 -11.30 4.86
CA ARG A 131 -29.41 -11.98 4.70
C ARG A 131 -29.98 -11.91 3.26
N GLU A 132 -29.47 -11.02 2.43
CA GLU A 132 -29.75 -10.93 1.00
C GLU A 132 -28.94 -11.98 0.21
#